data_31965df4ee121f200300b39cecedc34c
#
_entry.id   31965df4ee121f200300b39cecedc34c
#
_cell.length_a   1.000
_cell.length_b   1.000
_cell.length_c   1.000
_cell.angle_alpha   90.00
_cell.angle_beta   90.00
_cell.angle_gamma   90.00
#
_symmetry.space_group_name_H-M   'P 1'
#
loop_
_entity.id
_entity.type
_entity.pdbx_description
1 polymer ?
#
loop_
_entity_poly.entity_id
_entity_poly.type
_entity_poly.pdbx_seq_one_letter_code
_entity_poly.pdbx_strand_id
1 'polypeptide(L)'
;MSEYSDRYRQRVSKDTDGSARSLRMKQAKDTYNRNFKDIIGYLQATYLDAEMINNNEPEKEIDIVISTNTNGYERVISCRPDTLLKVGTYIYYEEMGIKKIAIVRELLKAEPIPTYKAFECSQTLTIKNCPYPFPCFSYNSTYSSKGLIDTDRNYILDSRNKLYIQKNEFSCRLWENYHGYRIILGDDDGTVVFKITEMDDFSYKGMFIVSLKVEQRHHLDGVENKLWAYNEKEIDFSDLNYNIDNQVAVKSLEIMSEMYYKVGDTFEMIATKPINKWEFDDSFFEEIELQTSDTLKGKLAKSGTMTIEATDTESQKATKTIIVKERGKR
;
A
#
# COMPACT_ATOMS: atom_id res chain seq x y z
N MET A 1 35.91 46.14 -4.47
CA MET A 1 35.24 44.82 -4.55
C MET A 1 35.30 44.38 -6.00
N SER A 2 35.57 43.14 -6.28
CA SER A 2 35.74 42.70 -7.67
C SER A 2 34.40 42.55 -8.38
N GLU A 3 34.29 42.93 -9.64
CA GLU A 3 33.14 42.74 -10.51
C GLU A 3 32.56 41.29 -10.46
N TYR A 4 33.44 40.33 -10.18
CA TYR A 4 33.07 38.93 -9.97
C TYR A 4 32.17 38.72 -8.72
N SER A 5 32.47 39.42 -7.62
CA SER A 5 31.73 39.35 -6.39
C SER A 5 30.32 39.93 -6.56
N ASP A 6 30.15 40.97 -7.37
CA ASP A 6 28.87 41.60 -7.63
C ASP A 6 28.02 40.79 -8.60
N ARG A 7 28.62 40.16 -9.61
CA ARG A 7 27.95 39.20 -10.51
C ARG A 7 27.51 37.93 -9.74
N TYR A 8 28.31 37.46 -8.80
CA TYR A 8 27.96 36.34 -7.93
C TYR A 8 26.78 36.69 -7.03
N ARG A 9 26.80 37.85 -6.39
CA ARG A 9 25.69 38.35 -5.56
C ARG A 9 24.40 38.52 -6.36
N GLN A 10 24.47 39.06 -7.58
CA GLN A 10 23.30 39.22 -8.45
C GLN A 10 22.69 37.88 -8.88
N ARG A 11 23.52 36.86 -9.14
CA ARG A 11 23.00 35.50 -9.43
C ARG A 11 22.34 34.86 -8.22
N VAL A 12 22.99 35.01 -7.06
CA VAL A 12 22.48 34.43 -5.81
C VAL A 12 21.20 35.16 -5.32
N SER A 13 21.10 36.47 -5.53
CA SER A 13 19.92 37.25 -5.10
C SER A 13 18.69 37.10 -5.98
N LYS A 14 18.84 36.71 -7.25
CA LYS A 14 17.69 36.52 -8.16
C LYS A 14 16.91 35.25 -7.89
N ASP A 15 17.57 34.18 -7.43
CA ASP A 15 17.00 32.85 -7.33
C ASP A 15 16.86 32.35 -5.88
N THR A 16 17.45 33.05 -4.93
CA THR A 16 17.51 32.64 -3.53
C THR A 16 17.53 33.90 -2.65
N ASP A 17 17.20 33.75 -1.37
CA ASP A 17 17.27 34.84 -0.35
C ASP A 17 18.69 35.42 -0.14
N GLY A 18 19.56 35.33 -1.16
CA GLY A 18 20.90 35.87 -1.17
C GLY A 18 21.94 35.07 -0.38
N SER A 19 21.58 33.91 0.18
CA SER A 19 22.51 33.10 0.96
C SER A 19 23.13 31.96 0.13
N ALA A 20 24.43 31.71 0.34
CA ALA A 20 25.12 30.57 -0.29
C ALA A 20 24.50 29.22 0.15
N ARG A 21 23.85 29.19 1.31
CA ARG A 21 23.16 28.01 1.81
C ARG A 21 21.91 27.70 0.98
N SER A 22 21.07 28.70 0.71
CA SER A 22 19.85 28.52 -0.08
C SER A 22 20.16 28.12 -1.51
N LEU A 23 21.23 28.65 -2.10
CA LEU A 23 21.70 28.22 -3.42
C LEU A 23 22.13 26.74 -3.44
N ARG A 24 22.91 26.30 -2.46
CA ARG A 24 23.33 24.90 -2.32
C ARG A 24 22.13 23.97 -2.11
N MET A 25 21.15 24.40 -1.31
CA MET A 25 19.92 23.65 -1.09
C MET A 25 19.11 23.50 -2.39
N LYS A 26 18.95 24.58 -3.16
CA LYS A 26 18.29 24.53 -4.47
C LYS A 26 19.02 23.59 -5.42
N GLN A 27 20.34 23.71 -5.55
CA GLN A 27 21.16 22.83 -6.39
C GLN A 27 21.03 21.34 -5.98
N ALA A 28 20.99 21.07 -4.67
CA ALA A 28 20.80 19.72 -4.16
C ALA A 28 19.40 19.16 -4.52
N LYS A 29 18.35 19.97 -4.36
CA LYS A 29 16.97 19.61 -4.78
C LYS A 29 16.89 19.34 -6.28
N ASP A 30 17.46 20.21 -7.11
CA ASP A 30 17.44 20.08 -8.56
C ASP A 30 18.20 18.83 -9.02
N THR A 31 19.36 18.57 -8.43
CA THR A 31 20.17 17.37 -8.75
C THR A 31 19.44 16.09 -8.36
N TYR A 32 18.83 16.08 -7.18
CA TYR A 32 18.06 14.95 -6.71
C TYR A 32 16.84 14.68 -7.60
N ASN A 33 16.09 15.73 -7.98
CA ASN A 33 14.93 15.59 -8.86
C ASN A 33 15.29 15.02 -10.24
N ARG A 34 16.44 15.44 -10.80
CA ARG A 34 16.88 14.91 -12.11
C ARG A 34 17.22 13.43 -12.06
N ASN A 35 17.87 12.99 -11.00
CA ASN A 35 18.39 11.63 -10.88
C ASN A 35 17.46 10.73 -10.04
N PHE A 36 16.25 11.20 -9.71
CA PHE A 36 15.36 10.50 -8.75
C PHE A 36 15.04 9.07 -9.18
N LYS A 37 14.79 8.88 -10.46
CA LYS A 37 14.42 7.55 -11.01
C LYS A 37 15.61 6.58 -11.12
N ASP A 38 16.84 7.11 -11.06
CA ASP A 38 18.05 6.31 -11.14
C ASP A 38 18.55 5.85 -9.76
N ILE A 39 17.89 6.28 -8.69
CA ILE A 39 18.25 5.91 -7.31
C ILE A 39 17.83 4.47 -7.03
N ILE A 40 18.73 3.69 -6.43
CA ILE A 40 18.42 2.33 -5.99
C ILE A 40 17.26 2.39 -4.99
N GLY A 41 16.22 1.55 -5.22
CA GLY A 41 15.00 1.55 -4.40
C GLY A 41 13.93 2.53 -4.87
N TYR A 42 14.09 3.13 -6.08
CA TYR A 42 13.03 3.90 -6.71
C TYR A 42 11.83 3.03 -7.05
N LEU A 43 10.64 3.50 -6.71
CA LEU A 43 9.35 2.88 -7.02
C LEU A 43 8.32 3.95 -7.36
N GLN A 44 7.40 3.59 -8.25
CA GLN A 44 6.13 4.30 -8.39
C GLN A 44 5.15 3.72 -7.38
N ALA A 45 4.48 4.60 -6.66
CA ALA A 45 3.56 4.25 -5.59
C ALA A 45 2.31 5.13 -5.68
N THR A 46 1.29 4.79 -4.92
CA THR A 46 0.16 5.67 -4.66
C THR A 46 0.10 5.99 -3.17
N TYR A 47 -0.51 7.10 -2.82
CA TYR A 47 -0.72 7.47 -1.43
C TYR A 47 -2.15 7.89 -1.16
N LEU A 48 -2.55 7.69 0.09
CA LEU A 48 -3.88 8.00 0.59
C LEU A 48 -3.77 8.64 1.97
N ASP A 49 -4.05 9.91 2.08
CA ASP A 49 -4.08 10.60 3.38
C ASP A 49 -5.50 10.61 3.99
N ALA A 50 -5.61 11.02 5.25
CA ALA A 50 -6.88 11.02 5.96
C ALA A 50 -7.92 11.97 5.33
N GLU A 51 -7.50 13.11 4.78
CA GLU A 51 -8.41 14.07 4.14
C GLU A 51 -8.98 13.49 2.85
N MET A 52 -8.15 12.75 2.08
CA MET A 52 -8.61 12.07 0.87
C MET A 52 -9.65 11.00 1.19
N ILE A 53 -9.45 10.23 2.27
CA ILE A 53 -10.43 9.23 2.72
C ILE A 53 -11.73 9.90 3.13
N ASN A 54 -11.66 10.96 3.95
CA ASN A 54 -12.82 11.67 4.43
C ASN A 54 -13.61 12.33 3.29
N ASN A 55 -12.92 12.78 2.24
CA ASN A 55 -13.54 13.38 1.05
C ASN A 55 -13.90 12.35 -0.03
N ASN A 56 -13.62 11.07 0.22
CA ASN A 56 -13.81 9.99 -0.77
C ASN A 56 -13.03 10.26 -2.08
N GLU A 57 -11.82 10.82 -1.96
CA GLU A 57 -10.93 11.08 -3.09
C GLU A 57 -10.13 9.81 -3.45
N PRO A 58 -9.81 9.61 -4.74
CA PRO A 58 -8.97 8.50 -5.17
C PRO A 58 -7.52 8.66 -4.69
N GLU A 59 -6.80 7.55 -4.62
CA GLU A 59 -5.35 7.53 -4.41
C GLU A 59 -4.62 8.42 -5.43
N LYS A 60 -3.56 9.09 -4.97
CA LYS A 60 -2.71 9.92 -5.84
C LYS A 60 -1.36 9.26 -6.06
N GLU A 61 -0.86 9.34 -7.28
CA GLU A 61 0.46 8.83 -7.64
C GLU A 61 1.57 9.62 -6.97
N ILE A 62 2.64 8.92 -6.60
CA ILE A 62 3.84 9.48 -5.99
C ILE A 62 5.07 8.68 -6.39
N ASP A 63 6.14 9.38 -6.71
CA ASP A 63 7.47 8.80 -6.86
C ASP A 63 8.17 8.73 -5.50
N ILE A 64 8.66 7.56 -5.13
CA ILE A 64 9.34 7.33 -3.85
C ILE A 64 10.63 6.54 -4.03
N VAL A 65 11.52 6.67 -3.06
CA VAL A 65 12.67 5.79 -2.88
C VAL A 65 12.53 5.11 -1.53
N ILE A 66 12.49 3.79 -1.53
CA ILE A 66 12.36 2.99 -0.30
C ILE A 66 13.70 2.37 0.04
N SER A 67 14.08 2.46 1.31
CA SER A 67 15.17 1.69 1.90
C SER A 67 14.67 0.94 3.14
N THR A 68 15.20 -0.28 3.32
CA THR A 68 14.87 -1.11 4.47
C THR A 68 15.72 -0.69 5.66
N ASN A 69 15.10 -0.51 6.82
CA ASN A 69 15.85 -0.35 8.07
C ASN A 69 16.23 -1.74 8.64
N THR A 70 17.18 -1.77 9.55
CA THR A 70 17.70 -2.99 10.19
C THR A 70 16.63 -3.85 10.90
N ASN A 71 15.50 -3.25 11.25
CA ASN A 71 14.42 -3.94 12.00
C ASN A 71 13.41 -4.70 11.13
N GLY A 72 13.58 -4.71 9.80
CA GLY A 72 12.75 -5.52 8.88
C GLY A 72 11.34 -4.97 8.59
N TYR A 73 10.65 -4.40 9.58
CA TYR A 73 9.28 -3.85 9.45
C TYR A 73 9.23 -2.33 9.34
N GLU A 74 10.32 -1.64 9.59
CA GLU A 74 10.44 -0.20 9.36
C GLU A 74 11.02 0.06 7.97
N ARG A 75 10.40 1.00 7.26
CA ARG A 75 10.85 1.51 5.97
C ARG A 75 11.27 2.96 6.13
N VAL A 76 12.33 3.33 5.43
CA VAL A 76 12.70 4.73 5.24
C VAL A 76 12.29 5.13 3.84
N ILE A 77 11.40 6.10 3.72
CA ILE A 77 10.81 6.55 2.46
C ILE A 77 11.27 7.96 2.19
N SER A 78 11.89 8.19 1.05
CA SER A 78 12.26 9.52 0.57
C SER A 78 11.37 9.89 -0.61
N CYS A 79 10.83 11.10 -0.59
CA CYS A 79 9.99 11.64 -1.65
C CYS A 79 10.75 12.69 -2.47
N ARG A 80 10.16 13.11 -3.59
CA ARG A 80 10.67 14.27 -4.32
C ARG A 80 10.67 15.51 -3.42
N PRO A 81 11.60 16.45 -3.60
CA PRO A 81 11.75 17.63 -2.74
C PRO A 81 10.49 18.46 -2.53
N ASP A 82 9.58 18.44 -3.50
CA ASP A 82 8.35 19.24 -3.47
C ASP A 82 7.13 18.46 -2.95
N THR A 83 7.34 17.20 -2.53
CA THR A 83 6.27 16.34 -2.04
C THR A 83 6.38 16.17 -0.53
N LEU A 84 5.39 16.68 0.21
CA LEU A 84 5.30 16.52 1.66
C LEU A 84 4.13 15.60 2.01
N LEU A 85 4.43 14.50 2.69
CA LEU A 85 3.44 13.56 3.23
C LEU A 85 3.11 13.94 4.68
N LYS A 86 1.87 13.72 5.06
CA LYS A 86 1.41 13.84 6.46
C LYS A 86 1.69 12.54 7.20
N VAL A 87 1.90 12.62 8.52
CA VAL A 87 1.94 11.43 9.38
C VAL A 87 0.57 10.74 9.32
N GLY A 88 0.57 9.41 9.24
CA GLY A 88 -0.63 8.62 9.05
C GLY A 88 -1.00 8.34 7.59
N THR A 89 -0.35 8.99 6.61
CA THR A 89 -0.58 8.70 5.18
C THR A 89 -0.23 7.24 4.87
N TYR A 90 -1.12 6.54 4.19
CA TYR A 90 -0.82 5.24 3.60
C TYR A 90 -0.11 5.41 2.27
N ILE A 91 0.87 4.53 2.03
CA ILE A 91 1.61 4.42 0.77
C ILE A 91 1.46 3.00 0.27
N TYR A 92 0.91 2.85 -0.93
CA TYR A 92 0.72 1.58 -1.61
C TYR A 92 1.80 1.44 -2.67
N TYR A 93 2.57 0.38 -2.61
CA TYR A 93 3.67 0.14 -3.54
C TYR A 93 3.83 -1.35 -3.84
N GLU A 94 4.54 -1.65 -4.90
CA GLU A 94 4.85 -3.01 -5.27
C GLU A 94 6.37 -3.24 -5.20
N GLU A 95 6.79 -4.24 -4.45
CA GLU A 95 8.18 -4.64 -4.33
C GLU A 95 8.32 -6.12 -4.69
N MET A 96 9.11 -6.43 -5.72
CA MET A 96 9.30 -7.81 -6.23
C MET A 96 7.99 -8.53 -6.59
N GLY A 97 7.01 -7.82 -7.16
CA GLY A 97 5.70 -8.39 -7.51
C GLY A 97 4.74 -8.55 -6.33
N ILE A 98 5.13 -8.11 -5.13
CA ILE A 98 4.29 -8.18 -3.93
C ILE A 98 3.76 -6.79 -3.62
N LYS A 99 2.43 -6.67 -3.55
CA LYS A 99 1.76 -5.43 -3.13
C LYS A 99 1.93 -5.24 -1.63
N LYS A 100 2.39 -4.07 -1.24
CA LYS A 100 2.66 -3.70 0.14
C LYS A 100 2.03 -2.37 0.46
N ILE A 101 1.70 -2.20 1.73
CA ILE A 101 1.16 -0.96 2.27
C ILE A 101 2.07 -0.51 3.40
N ALA A 102 2.42 0.76 3.44
CA ALA A 102 3.14 1.33 4.57
C ALA A 102 2.40 2.55 5.11
N ILE A 103 2.40 2.74 6.42
CA ILE A 103 1.86 3.92 7.09
C ILE A 103 2.99 4.84 7.54
N VAL A 104 2.94 6.09 7.12
CA VAL A 104 3.94 7.12 7.48
C VAL A 104 3.84 7.44 8.97
N ARG A 105 4.92 7.19 9.69
CA ARG A 105 4.99 7.38 11.14
C ARG A 105 5.53 8.75 11.55
N GLU A 106 6.65 9.14 10.96
CA GLU A 106 7.33 10.38 11.35
C GLU A 106 8.16 10.95 10.20
N LEU A 107 8.30 12.27 10.19
CA LEU A 107 9.20 12.99 9.31
C LEU A 107 10.60 13.02 9.95
N LEU A 108 11.57 12.34 9.33
CA LEU A 108 12.96 12.37 9.78
C LEU A 108 13.68 13.64 9.34
N LYS A 109 13.40 14.07 8.11
CA LYS A 109 14.08 15.19 7.48
C LYS A 109 13.14 15.84 6.48
N ALA A 110 12.99 17.15 6.55
CA ALA A 110 12.17 17.91 5.62
C ALA A 110 12.95 18.40 4.40
N GLU A 111 14.21 18.81 4.58
CA GLU A 111 15.01 19.43 3.54
C GLU A 111 16.45 18.86 3.50
N PRO A 112 17.09 18.80 2.33
CA PRO A 112 16.59 19.13 0.98
C PRO A 112 15.66 18.07 0.39
N ILE A 113 15.62 16.88 0.99
CA ILE A 113 14.88 15.71 0.52
C ILE A 113 13.99 15.25 1.67
N PRO A 114 12.64 15.35 1.54
CA PRO A 114 11.72 14.85 2.53
C PRO A 114 11.93 13.36 2.74
N THR A 115 12.21 12.97 3.98
CA THR A 115 12.48 11.58 4.33
C THR A 115 11.66 11.21 5.55
N TYR A 116 11.00 10.08 5.50
CA TYR A 116 10.06 9.61 6.49
C TYR A 116 10.42 8.23 6.99
N LYS A 117 10.07 7.93 8.23
CA LYS A 117 9.90 6.56 8.67
C LYS A 117 8.46 6.13 8.49
N ALA A 118 8.29 4.90 8.04
CA ALA A 118 7.00 4.26 7.87
C ALA A 118 7.02 2.84 8.43
N PHE A 119 5.87 2.36 8.88
CA PHE A 119 5.68 0.95 9.23
C PHE A 119 5.03 0.21 8.06
N GLU A 120 5.54 -0.96 7.72
CA GLU A 120 4.90 -1.85 6.76
C GLU A 120 3.67 -2.50 7.41
N CYS A 121 2.50 -2.25 6.83
CA CYS A 121 1.23 -2.81 7.31
C CYS A 121 1.20 -4.30 6.98
N SER A 122 1.13 -5.13 8.00
CA SER A 122 1.11 -6.60 7.89
C SER A 122 -0.30 -7.18 7.89
N GLN A 123 -1.30 -6.39 8.27
CA GLN A 123 -2.66 -6.86 8.45
C GLN A 123 -3.67 -5.78 8.06
N THR A 124 -4.92 -6.20 7.88
CA THR A 124 -6.06 -5.32 7.68
C THR A 124 -7.10 -5.58 8.76
N LEU A 125 -7.46 -4.54 9.51
CA LEU A 125 -8.53 -4.59 10.47
C LEU A 125 -9.86 -4.32 9.75
N THR A 126 -10.80 -5.26 9.88
CA THR A 126 -12.16 -5.13 9.38
C THR A 126 -13.13 -5.02 10.55
N ILE A 127 -14.02 -4.04 10.49
CA ILE A 127 -15.07 -3.80 11.48
C ILE A 127 -16.42 -4.06 10.82
N LYS A 128 -17.31 -4.74 11.52
CA LYS A 128 -18.65 -5.01 11.00
C LYS A 128 -19.39 -3.71 10.66
N ASN A 129 -20.01 -3.67 9.50
CA ASN A 129 -20.71 -2.52 8.95
C ASN A 129 -19.84 -1.29 8.64
N CYS A 130 -18.51 -1.39 8.78
CA CYS A 130 -17.61 -0.34 8.33
C CYS A 130 -17.21 -0.61 6.87
N PRO A 131 -17.47 0.32 5.95
CA PRO A 131 -17.09 0.14 4.55
C PRO A 131 -15.57 0.30 4.32
N TYR A 132 -14.86 0.91 5.28
CA TYR A 132 -13.44 1.16 5.19
C TYR A 132 -12.62 0.05 5.86
N PRO A 133 -11.78 -0.68 5.12
CA PRO A 133 -10.80 -1.59 5.69
C PRO A 133 -9.60 -0.78 6.19
N PHE A 134 -9.15 -1.03 7.41
CA PHE A 134 -8.01 -0.31 8.00
C PHE A 134 -6.73 -1.11 7.81
N PRO A 135 -5.86 -0.77 6.84
CA PRO A 135 -4.52 -1.33 6.82
C PRO A 135 -3.80 -0.99 8.12
N CYS A 136 -3.19 -1.95 8.78
CA CYS A 136 -2.58 -1.73 10.07
C CYS A 136 -1.24 -2.45 10.22
N PHE A 137 -0.35 -1.78 10.94
CA PHE A 137 0.86 -2.39 11.43
C PHE A 137 0.58 -2.97 12.81
N SER A 138 0.82 -4.28 12.97
CA SER A 138 0.66 -4.99 14.24
C SER A 138 2.01 -5.22 14.91
N TYR A 139 2.12 -4.81 16.15
CA TYR A 139 3.31 -5.01 16.97
C TYR A 139 2.96 -5.74 18.26
N ASN A 140 3.62 -6.89 18.50
CA ASN A 140 3.48 -7.61 19.74
C ASN A 140 4.35 -6.96 20.83
N SER A 141 3.71 -6.26 21.78
CA SER A 141 4.37 -5.54 22.86
C SER A 141 4.86 -6.44 24.01
N THR A 142 4.50 -7.72 24.02
CA THR A 142 4.90 -8.68 25.07
C THR A 142 6.41 -8.89 25.09
N TYR A 143 7.09 -8.74 23.95
CA TYR A 143 8.54 -8.87 23.85
C TYR A 143 9.32 -7.63 24.33
N SER A 144 8.67 -6.48 24.50
CA SER A 144 9.35 -5.25 24.91
C SER A 144 9.42 -5.06 26.42
N SER A 145 8.75 -5.89 27.20
CA SER A 145 8.77 -5.86 28.67
C SER A 145 9.97 -6.61 29.29
N LYS A 146 11.08 -6.72 28.56
CA LYS A 146 12.35 -7.28 29.08
C LYS A 146 12.97 -6.51 30.24
N GLY A 147 12.25 -5.59 30.87
CA GLY A 147 12.72 -4.84 32.03
C GLY A 147 12.03 -5.17 33.36
N LEU A 148 11.05 -6.05 33.37
CA LEU A 148 10.44 -6.51 34.64
C LEU A 148 11.13 -7.80 35.09
N ILE A 149 12.00 -7.62 36.01
CA ILE A 149 12.84 -8.61 36.68
C ILE A 149 11.98 -9.68 37.35
N ASP A 150 12.18 -10.84 37.02
CA ASP A 150 12.47 -12.20 37.47
C ASP A 150 12.17 -12.58 38.92
N THR A 151 11.22 -11.97 39.61
CA THR A 151 10.88 -12.42 40.97
C THR A 151 9.45 -12.91 41.19
N ASP A 152 8.52 -12.63 40.24
CA ASP A 152 7.18 -13.18 40.38
C ASP A 152 6.80 -14.02 39.15
N ARG A 153 6.80 -15.34 39.36
CA ARG A 153 6.41 -16.37 38.37
C ARG A 153 4.91 -16.39 38.01
N ASN A 154 4.22 -15.34 38.24
CA ASN A 154 2.92 -15.09 37.65
C ASN A 154 3.11 -14.39 36.33
N TYR A 155 3.61 -15.12 35.32
CA TYR A 155 3.47 -14.70 33.92
C TYR A 155 1.97 -14.64 33.61
N ILE A 156 1.40 -13.50 33.84
CA ILE A 156 0.18 -13.14 33.12
C ILE A 156 0.63 -13.06 31.67
N LEU A 157 0.30 -14.06 30.89
CA LEU A 157 0.38 -14.09 29.44
C LEU A 157 -0.63 -13.05 28.87
N ASP A 158 -0.45 -11.80 29.26
CA ASP A 158 -1.15 -10.68 28.65
C ASP A 158 -0.50 -10.48 27.29
N SER A 159 -0.96 -11.24 26.30
CA SER A 159 -0.62 -11.03 24.90
C SER A 159 -1.17 -9.67 24.50
N ARG A 160 -0.38 -8.63 24.73
CA ARG A 160 -0.74 -7.25 24.38
C ARG A 160 -0.19 -6.95 22.99
N ASN A 161 -1.07 -6.75 22.06
CA ASN A 161 -0.74 -6.26 20.74
C ASN A 161 -1.06 -4.77 20.64
N LYS A 162 -0.28 -4.06 19.85
CA LYS A 162 -0.55 -2.68 19.46
C LYS A 162 -0.78 -2.65 17.96
N LEU A 163 -1.84 -1.96 17.54
CA LEU A 163 -2.06 -1.64 16.13
C LEU A 163 -1.84 -0.17 15.90
N TYR A 164 -1.26 0.14 14.77
CA TYR A 164 -1.11 1.49 14.26
C TYR A 164 -2.02 1.65 13.06
N ILE A 165 -2.99 2.53 13.14
CA ILE A 165 -3.97 2.82 12.09
C ILE A 165 -4.02 4.31 11.82
N GLN A 166 -4.40 4.70 10.61
CA GLN A 166 -4.56 6.10 10.23
C GLN A 166 -5.71 6.75 11.00
N LYS A 167 -5.53 8.02 11.40
CA LYS A 167 -6.58 8.84 12.01
C LYS A 167 -7.41 9.51 10.91
N ASN A 168 -8.56 8.92 10.59
CA ASN A 168 -9.58 9.40 9.65
C ASN A 168 -10.95 9.36 10.31
N GLU A 169 -12.03 9.75 9.62
CA GLU A 169 -13.38 9.78 10.20
C GLU A 169 -13.83 8.41 10.69
N PHE A 170 -13.53 7.33 9.96
CA PHE A 170 -13.89 5.97 10.36
C PHE A 170 -13.18 5.54 11.66
N SER A 171 -11.87 5.79 11.75
CA SER A 171 -11.10 5.48 12.96
C SER A 171 -11.44 6.41 14.13
N CYS A 172 -11.84 7.66 13.88
CA CYS A 172 -12.38 8.55 14.90
C CYS A 172 -13.71 8.01 15.46
N ARG A 173 -14.59 7.49 14.61
CA ARG A 173 -15.83 6.85 15.04
C ARG A 173 -15.58 5.60 15.90
N LEU A 174 -14.57 4.81 15.54
CA LEU A 174 -14.10 3.70 16.37
C LEU A 174 -13.58 4.22 17.72
N TRP A 175 -12.78 5.28 17.74
CA TRP A 175 -12.23 5.88 18.94
C TRP A 175 -13.30 6.40 19.91
N GLU A 176 -14.40 6.93 19.43
CA GLU A 176 -15.54 7.35 20.25
C GLU A 176 -16.25 6.18 20.95
N ASN A 177 -16.13 4.97 20.42
CA ASN A 177 -16.89 3.80 20.84
C ASN A 177 -16.03 2.59 21.22
N TYR A 178 -14.71 2.73 21.36
CA TYR A 178 -13.79 1.60 21.46
C TYR A 178 -13.84 0.82 22.77
N HIS A 179 -14.37 1.39 23.85
CA HIS A 179 -14.33 0.76 25.16
C HIS A 179 -14.96 -0.63 25.16
N GLY A 180 -14.09 -1.64 25.27
CA GLY A 180 -14.54 -3.01 25.30
C GLY A 180 -14.92 -3.59 23.93
N TYR A 181 -14.74 -2.84 22.85
CA TYR A 181 -15.04 -3.32 21.50
C TYR A 181 -14.09 -4.47 21.11
N ARG A 182 -14.66 -5.50 20.50
CA ARG A 182 -13.94 -6.71 20.10
C ARG A 182 -13.63 -6.66 18.62
N ILE A 183 -12.43 -7.12 18.25
CA ILE A 183 -11.95 -7.21 16.88
C ILE A 183 -11.31 -8.56 16.64
N ILE A 184 -11.23 -8.98 15.38
CA ILE A 184 -10.47 -10.16 14.97
C ILE A 184 -9.29 -9.70 14.13
N LEU A 185 -8.12 -10.29 14.39
CA LEU A 185 -6.93 -10.15 13.57
C LEU A 185 -6.42 -11.55 13.20
N GLY A 186 -5.78 -11.62 12.05
CA GLY A 186 -5.19 -12.86 11.54
C GLY A 186 -5.47 -13.01 10.06
N ASP A 187 -5.05 -14.15 9.54
CA ASP A 187 -5.22 -14.61 8.19
C ASP A 187 -5.98 -15.95 8.16
N ASP A 188 -6.06 -16.56 7.00
CA ASP A 188 -6.75 -17.84 6.80
C ASP A 188 -6.18 -18.98 7.67
N ASP A 189 -4.89 -18.87 8.08
CA ASP A 189 -4.22 -19.90 8.88
C ASP A 189 -4.45 -19.74 10.40
N GLY A 190 -4.81 -18.54 10.85
CA GLY A 190 -5.02 -18.32 12.27
C GLY A 190 -5.63 -16.97 12.63
N THR A 191 -6.79 -17.02 13.26
CA THR A 191 -7.50 -15.83 13.73
C THR A 191 -7.50 -15.76 15.25
N VAL A 192 -7.22 -14.57 15.79
CA VAL A 192 -7.26 -14.29 17.24
C VAL A 192 -8.23 -13.15 17.50
N VAL A 193 -9.08 -13.34 18.49
CA VAL A 193 -10.02 -12.30 18.96
C VAL A 193 -9.31 -11.44 20.00
N PHE A 194 -9.44 -10.14 19.83
CA PHE A 194 -8.91 -9.15 20.75
C PHE A 194 -10.02 -8.22 21.22
N LYS A 195 -9.82 -7.68 22.41
CA LYS A 195 -10.59 -6.58 22.96
C LYS A 195 -9.74 -5.33 22.96
N ILE A 196 -10.31 -4.22 22.50
CA ILE A 196 -9.65 -2.91 22.56
C ILE A 196 -9.67 -2.44 24.01
N THR A 197 -8.50 -2.15 24.56
CA THR A 197 -8.35 -1.66 25.93
C THR A 197 -8.08 -0.17 26.00
N GLU A 198 -7.39 0.35 24.99
CA GLU A 198 -7.00 1.76 24.92
C GLU A 198 -6.79 2.17 23.47
N MET A 199 -7.11 3.42 23.15
CA MET A 199 -6.75 4.06 21.88
C MET A 199 -6.07 5.40 22.19
N ASP A 200 -4.77 5.48 21.88
CA ASP A 200 -3.93 6.67 22.06
C ASP A 200 -3.94 7.49 20.76
N ASP A 201 -4.30 8.76 20.87
CA ASP A 201 -4.31 9.74 19.77
C ASP A 201 -3.27 10.86 19.93
N PHE A 202 -2.43 10.80 20.97
CA PHE A 202 -1.48 11.84 21.34
C PHE A 202 -0.06 11.55 20.85
N SER A 203 0.35 10.27 20.84
CA SER A 203 1.73 9.88 20.56
C SER A 203 2.15 10.19 19.12
N TYR A 204 1.24 10.06 18.16
CA TYR A 204 1.48 10.39 16.76
C TYR A 204 0.32 11.20 16.17
N LYS A 205 0.61 12.41 15.69
CA LYS A 205 -0.39 13.18 14.95
C LYS A 205 -0.73 12.46 13.65
N GLY A 206 -2.02 12.17 13.43
CA GLY A 206 -2.49 11.49 12.20
C GLY A 206 -2.56 9.95 12.29
N MET A 207 -2.26 9.36 13.44
CA MET A 207 -2.46 7.92 13.70
C MET A 207 -3.08 7.68 15.07
N PHE A 208 -3.79 6.57 15.20
CA PHE A 208 -4.15 5.97 16.47
C PHE A 208 -3.26 4.78 16.78
N ILE A 209 -2.88 4.65 18.04
CA ILE A 209 -2.29 3.43 18.59
C ILE A 209 -3.37 2.71 19.37
N VAL A 210 -3.79 1.56 18.88
CA VAL A 210 -4.83 0.74 19.49
C VAL A 210 -4.18 -0.36 20.32
N SER A 211 -4.36 -0.32 21.63
CA SER A 211 -3.88 -1.34 22.56
C SER A 211 -4.90 -2.47 22.67
N LEU A 212 -4.46 -3.68 22.47
CA LEU A 212 -5.28 -4.87 22.37
C LEU A 212 -4.92 -5.89 23.46
N LYS A 213 -5.95 -6.57 23.98
CA LYS A 213 -5.82 -7.74 24.86
C LYS A 213 -6.53 -8.93 24.21
N VAL A 214 -5.91 -10.11 24.26
CA VAL A 214 -6.57 -11.34 23.77
C VAL A 214 -7.87 -11.59 24.54
N GLU A 215 -8.90 -11.94 23.80
CA GLU A 215 -10.24 -12.24 24.32
C GLU A 215 -10.68 -13.61 23.82
N GLN A 216 -11.65 -14.24 24.53
CA GLN A 216 -12.19 -15.52 24.11
C GLN A 216 -13.11 -15.35 22.89
N ARG A 217 -13.12 -16.36 22.02
CA ARG A 217 -14.04 -16.40 20.88
C ARG A 217 -15.47 -16.54 21.38
N HIS A 218 -16.36 -15.80 20.72
CA HIS A 218 -17.79 -15.93 20.88
C HIS A 218 -18.37 -16.75 19.72
N HIS A 219 -19.42 -17.51 19.94
CA HIS A 219 -20.05 -18.37 18.92
C HIS A 219 -20.67 -17.58 17.75
N LEU A 220 -20.88 -16.28 17.92
CA LEU A 220 -21.40 -15.36 16.89
C LEU A 220 -20.29 -14.60 16.17
N ASP A 221 -19.00 -14.86 16.47
CA ASP A 221 -17.90 -14.25 15.74
C ASP A 221 -17.89 -14.78 14.30
N GLY A 222 -17.90 -13.89 13.32
CA GLY A 222 -17.92 -14.22 11.90
C GLY A 222 -16.53 -14.59 11.40
N VAL A 223 -16.17 -15.86 11.52
CA VAL A 223 -14.84 -16.37 11.19
C VAL A 223 -14.75 -16.83 9.73
N GLU A 224 -15.85 -17.26 9.10
CA GLU A 224 -15.81 -18.04 7.85
C GLU A 224 -15.67 -17.22 6.57
N ASN A 225 -15.96 -15.92 6.52
CA ASN A 225 -15.76 -15.09 5.32
C ASN A 225 -15.61 -13.59 5.60
N LYS A 226 -15.77 -13.17 6.85
CA LYS A 226 -15.65 -11.76 7.24
C LYS A 226 -15.02 -11.72 8.62
N LEU A 227 -13.78 -11.35 8.70
CA LEU A 227 -13.00 -11.24 9.94
C LEU A 227 -13.53 -10.12 10.85
N TRP A 228 -14.73 -10.30 11.42
CA TRP A 228 -15.30 -9.38 12.38
C TRP A 228 -15.77 -10.11 13.65
N ALA A 229 -15.53 -9.50 14.80
CA ALA A 229 -15.97 -9.99 16.09
C ALA A 229 -17.41 -9.54 16.39
N TYR A 230 -18.16 -10.39 17.07
CA TYR A 230 -19.48 -10.01 17.60
C TYR A 230 -19.31 -9.01 18.75
N ASN A 231 -20.06 -7.92 18.68
CA ASN A 231 -20.18 -6.91 19.72
C ASN A 231 -21.67 -6.70 20.04
N GLU A 232 -22.01 -6.61 21.32
CA GLU A 232 -23.40 -6.36 21.74
C GLU A 232 -23.89 -4.99 21.22
N LYS A 233 -22.99 -4.02 21.22
CA LYS A 233 -23.24 -2.69 20.65
C LYS A 233 -22.35 -2.50 19.42
N GLU A 234 -22.97 -2.49 18.27
CA GLU A 234 -22.27 -2.20 17.01
C GLU A 234 -22.05 -0.69 16.84
N ILE A 235 -20.98 -0.34 16.15
CA ILE A 235 -20.69 1.04 15.80
C ILE A 235 -21.43 1.36 14.51
N ASP A 236 -22.11 2.49 14.49
CA ASP A 236 -22.85 2.96 13.30
C ASP A 236 -21.91 3.77 12.41
N PHE A 237 -21.77 3.35 11.16
CA PHE A 237 -21.01 4.00 10.10
C PHE A 237 -21.90 4.42 8.93
N SER A 238 -23.22 4.36 9.06
CA SER A 238 -24.17 4.56 7.95
C SER A 238 -24.14 5.99 7.36
N ASP A 239 -23.68 6.96 8.13
CA ASP A 239 -23.47 8.34 7.70
C ASP A 239 -22.12 8.58 6.99
N LEU A 240 -21.22 7.63 7.06
CA LEU A 240 -19.90 7.72 6.42
C LEU A 240 -19.89 6.92 5.12
N ASN A 241 -19.65 7.61 4.02
CA ASN A 241 -19.57 6.99 2.71
C ASN A 241 -18.11 6.73 2.35
N TYR A 242 -17.81 5.48 2.02
CA TYR A 242 -16.53 5.09 1.45
C TYR A 242 -16.77 4.25 0.19
N ASN A 243 -16.40 4.78 -0.92
CA ASN A 243 -16.53 4.07 -2.18
C ASN A 243 -15.23 3.32 -2.48
N ILE A 244 -15.24 2.02 -2.21
CA ILE A 244 -14.12 1.11 -2.53
C ILE A 244 -13.79 1.17 -4.02
N ASP A 245 -14.79 1.36 -4.88
CA ASP A 245 -14.59 1.44 -6.33
C ASP A 245 -13.74 2.64 -6.75
N ASN A 246 -13.76 3.74 -6.00
CA ASN A 246 -12.90 4.89 -6.25
C ASN A 246 -11.41 4.61 -5.94
N GLN A 247 -11.11 3.65 -5.08
CA GLN A 247 -9.73 3.24 -4.78
C GLN A 247 -9.23 2.14 -5.72
N VAL A 248 -10.13 1.39 -6.29
CA VAL A 248 -9.84 0.46 -7.37
C VAL A 248 -9.75 1.19 -8.72
N ALA A 249 -10.10 2.49 -8.75
CA ALA A 249 -10.29 3.29 -9.94
C ALA A 249 -9.00 3.77 -10.60
N VAL A 250 -7.89 3.11 -10.47
CA VAL A 250 -6.91 2.97 -11.54
C VAL A 250 -6.19 1.64 -11.35
N LYS A 251 -6.93 0.53 -11.31
CA LYS A 251 -6.33 -0.64 -11.91
C LYS A 251 -6.18 -0.30 -13.39
N SER A 252 -4.98 0.10 -13.77
CA SER A 252 -4.60 0.01 -15.17
C SER A 252 -5.11 -1.33 -15.67
N LEU A 253 -5.74 -1.32 -16.82
CA LEU A 253 -6.10 -2.58 -17.44
C LEU A 253 -4.83 -3.41 -17.56
N GLU A 254 -4.78 -4.52 -16.84
CA GLU A 254 -3.64 -5.44 -16.86
C GLU A 254 -4.09 -6.80 -17.37
N ILE A 255 -3.24 -7.41 -18.16
CA ILE A 255 -3.44 -8.78 -18.65
C ILE A 255 -2.52 -9.69 -17.84
N MET A 256 -3.10 -10.54 -17.01
CA MET A 256 -2.36 -11.53 -16.23
C MET A 256 -2.24 -12.83 -17.04
N SER A 257 -1.00 -13.28 -17.27
CA SER A 257 -0.68 -14.57 -17.90
C SER A 257 0.76 -14.93 -17.60
N GLU A 258 1.12 -16.18 -17.81
CA GLU A 258 2.53 -16.58 -17.89
C GLU A 258 3.21 -15.91 -19.08
N MET A 259 4.51 -15.71 -19.01
CA MET A 259 5.29 -15.10 -20.09
C MET A 259 5.76 -16.13 -21.13
N TYR A 260 5.90 -17.40 -20.74
CA TYR A 260 6.48 -18.44 -21.56
C TYR A 260 5.57 -19.66 -21.66
N TYR A 261 5.29 -20.06 -22.89
CA TYR A 261 4.51 -21.24 -23.23
C TYR A 261 5.25 -22.12 -24.25
N LYS A 262 4.76 -23.32 -24.47
CA LYS A 262 5.23 -24.19 -25.53
C LYS A 262 4.09 -24.47 -26.53
N VAL A 263 4.44 -24.79 -27.77
CA VAL A 263 3.46 -25.22 -28.76
C VAL A 263 2.69 -26.45 -28.23
N GLY A 264 1.37 -26.38 -28.28
CA GLY A 264 0.44 -27.37 -27.75
C GLY A 264 0.05 -27.17 -26.29
N ASP A 265 0.59 -26.17 -25.60
CA ASP A 265 0.11 -25.80 -24.26
C ASP A 265 -1.20 -25.03 -24.37
N THR A 266 -2.08 -25.22 -23.39
CA THR A 266 -3.24 -24.34 -23.17
C THR A 266 -2.77 -23.10 -22.42
N PHE A 267 -3.13 -21.96 -22.92
CA PHE A 267 -2.88 -20.70 -22.20
C PHE A 267 -4.19 -20.11 -21.69
N GLU A 268 -4.09 -19.36 -20.62
CA GLU A 268 -5.19 -18.61 -20.04
C GLU A 268 -4.71 -17.21 -19.68
N MET A 269 -5.48 -16.21 -20.09
CA MET A 269 -5.26 -14.81 -19.77
C MET A 269 -6.46 -14.25 -19.06
N ILE A 270 -6.23 -13.54 -17.98
CA ILE A 270 -7.27 -12.92 -17.20
C ILE A 270 -7.00 -11.41 -17.19
N ALA A 271 -7.99 -10.62 -17.58
CA ALA A 271 -7.94 -9.18 -17.49
C ALA A 271 -8.46 -8.72 -16.13
N THR A 272 -7.89 -7.66 -15.60
CA THR A 272 -8.30 -7.08 -14.31
C THR A 272 -9.61 -6.29 -14.38
N LYS A 273 -10.08 -6.00 -15.61
CA LYS A 273 -11.35 -5.31 -15.89
C LYS A 273 -12.09 -6.01 -17.03
N PRO A 274 -13.41 -5.81 -17.16
CA PRO A 274 -14.16 -6.32 -18.31
C PRO A 274 -13.62 -5.74 -19.62
N ILE A 275 -13.33 -6.62 -20.58
CA ILE A 275 -12.78 -6.28 -21.88
C ILE A 275 -13.89 -6.14 -22.91
N ASN A 276 -13.86 -5.06 -23.65
CA ASN A 276 -14.74 -4.85 -24.81
C ASN A 276 -14.20 -5.55 -26.06
N LYS A 277 -12.87 -5.57 -26.21
CA LYS A 277 -12.23 -6.15 -27.39
C LYS A 277 -10.87 -6.74 -27.07
N TRP A 278 -10.64 -7.98 -27.51
CA TRP A 278 -9.35 -8.62 -27.56
C TRP A 278 -8.80 -8.55 -28.98
N GLU A 279 -7.56 -8.12 -29.15
CA GLU A 279 -6.85 -8.10 -30.42
C GLU A 279 -5.58 -8.94 -30.34
N PHE A 280 -5.45 -9.94 -31.20
CA PHE A 280 -4.32 -10.85 -31.25
C PHE A 280 -4.18 -11.48 -32.61
N ASP A 281 -3.06 -12.13 -32.88
CA ASP A 281 -2.84 -12.88 -34.14
C ASP A 281 -3.40 -14.30 -34.01
N ASP A 282 -4.53 -14.57 -34.65
CA ASP A 282 -5.21 -15.86 -34.64
C ASP A 282 -4.34 -17.00 -35.15
N SER A 283 -3.29 -16.71 -35.94
CA SER A 283 -2.38 -17.75 -36.48
C SER A 283 -1.57 -18.47 -35.40
N PHE A 284 -1.52 -17.95 -34.18
CA PHE A 284 -0.86 -18.59 -33.06
C PHE A 284 -1.70 -19.64 -32.35
N PHE A 285 -3.00 -19.73 -32.65
CA PHE A 285 -3.93 -20.62 -31.98
C PHE A 285 -4.32 -21.81 -32.85
N GLU A 286 -4.39 -22.99 -32.26
CA GLU A 286 -5.04 -24.16 -32.84
C GLU A 286 -6.56 -24.05 -32.65
N GLU A 287 -6.97 -23.59 -31.43
CA GLU A 287 -8.35 -23.42 -31.06
C GLU A 287 -8.45 -22.37 -29.95
N ILE A 288 -9.45 -21.49 -30.03
CA ILE A 288 -9.83 -20.58 -28.97
C ILE A 288 -10.97 -21.24 -28.20
N GLU A 289 -10.68 -21.69 -26.96
CA GLU A 289 -11.65 -22.44 -26.14
C GLU A 289 -12.68 -21.53 -25.48
N LEU A 290 -12.24 -20.33 -25.05
CA LEU A 290 -13.06 -19.40 -24.32
C LEU A 290 -12.62 -17.96 -24.58
N GLN A 291 -13.57 -17.11 -24.90
CA GLN A 291 -13.39 -15.66 -24.96
C GLN A 291 -14.57 -14.99 -24.27
N THR A 292 -14.32 -14.45 -23.08
CA THR A 292 -15.30 -13.73 -22.27
C THR A 292 -14.88 -12.26 -22.10
N SER A 293 -15.65 -11.49 -21.34
CA SER A 293 -15.35 -10.10 -21.03
C SER A 293 -14.06 -9.92 -20.22
N ASP A 294 -13.55 -10.96 -19.58
CA ASP A 294 -12.39 -10.88 -18.71
C ASP A 294 -11.34 -11.97 -18.95
N THR A 295 -11.70 -13.02 -19.72
CA THR A 295 -10.83 -14.18 -19.89
C THR A 295 -10.70 -14.55 -21.37
N LEU A 296 -9.45 -14.79 -21.80
CA LEU A 296 -9.11 -15.38 -23.10
C LEU A 296 -8.34 -16.68 -22.88
N LYS A 297 -8.87 -17.79 -23.40
CA LYS A 297 -8.28 -19.13 -23.26
C LYS A 297 -8.23 -19.85 -24.58
N GLY A 298 -7.14 -20.53 -24.85
CA GLY A 298 -6.97 -21.27 -26.09
C GLY A 298 -5.74 -22.17 -26.09
N LYS A 299 -5.55 -22.92 -27.17
CA LYS A 299 -4.42 -23.81 -27.37
C LYS A 299 -3.46 -23.26 -28.41
N LEU A 300 -2.18 -23.24 -28.12
CA LEU A 300 -1.15 -22.62 -28.93
C LEU A 300 -0.62 -23.60 -30.02
N ALA A 301 -0.63 -23.15 -31.25
CA ALA A 301 -0.24 -23.95 -32.42
C ALA A 301 1.14 -23.59 -32.99
N LYS A 302 1.63 -22.38 -32.78
CA LYS A 302 2.82 -21.86 -33.47
C LYS A 302 3.81 -21.25 -32.44
N SER A 303 5.10 -21.50 -32.67
CA SER A 303 6.17 -20.87 -31.94
C SER A 303 6.46 -19.45 -32.43
N GLY A 304 6.88 -18.58 -31.55
CA GLY A 304 7.21 -17.17 -31.86
C GLY A 304 6.88 -16.24 -30.71
N THR A 305 6.86 -14.96 -31.01
CA THR A 305 6.45 -13.91 -30.06
C THR A 305 5.09 -13.41 -30.49
N MET A 306 4.09 -13.52 -29.62
CA MET A 306 2.74 -13.02 -29.85
C MET A 306 2.46 -11.85 -28.91
N THR A 307 1.84 -10.81 -29.46
CA THR A 307 1.37 -9.67 -28.67
C THR A 307 -0.14 -9.70 -28.64
N ILE A 308 -0.72 -9.57 -27.44
CA ILE A 308 -2.16 -9.52 -27.23
C ILE A 308 -2.49 -8.15 -26.66
N GLU A 309 -3.44 -7.48 -27.28
CA GLU A 309 -3.97 -6.19 -26.88
C GLU A 309 -5.39 -6.37 -26.36
N ALA A 310 -5.69 -5.85 -25.19
CA ALA A 310 -7.03 -5.81 -24.62
C ALA A 310 -7.48 -4.37 -24.47
N THR A 311 -8.72 -4.08 -24.87
CA THR A 311 -9.32 -2.75 -24.71
C THR A 311 -10.55 -2.88 -23.83
N ASP A 312 -10.64 -2.11 -22.77
CA ASP A 312 -11.80 -2.10 -21.87
C ASP A 312 -12.93 -1.21 -22.36
N THR A 313 -14.01 -1.12 -21.60
CA THR A 313 -15.18 -0.30 -21.90
C THR A 313 -14.92 1.20 -21.85
N GLU A 314 -13.83 1.63 -21.18
CA GLU A 314 -13.39 3.02 -21.07
C GLU A 314 -12.32 3.39 -22.11
N SER A 315 -12.06 2.49 -23.07
CA SER A 315 -11.01 2.63 -24.10
C SER A 315 -9.58 2.64 -23.56
N GLN A 316 -9.34 2.13 -22.33
CA GLN A 316 -8.00 1.86 -21.86
C GLN A 316 -7.46 0.63 -22.59
N LYS A 317 -6.18 0.66 -22.91
CA LYS A 317 -5.51 -0.45 -23.61
C LYS A 317 -4.43 -1.05 -22.74
N ALA A 318 -4.38 -2.36 -22.68
CA ALA A 318 -3.27 -3.11 -22.12
C ALA A 318 -2.69 -4.05 -23.15
N THR A 319 -1.39 -4.18 -23.15
CA THR A 319 -0.66 -5.03 -24.10
C THR A 319 0.18 -6.04 -23.33
N LYS A 320 0.08 -7.31 -23.68
CA LYS A 320 0.90 -8.38 -23.14
C LYS A 320 1.61 -9.13 -24.25
N THR A 321 2.92 -9.25 -24.09
CA THR A 321 3.74 -10.04 -25.01
C THR A 321 4.06 -11.39 -24.39
N ILE A 322 3.79 -12.48 -25.09
CA ILE A 322 4.12 -13.85 -24.68
C ILE A 322 5.07 -14.48 -25.69
N ILE A 323 5.92 -15.38 -25.20
CA ILE A 323 6.90 -16.10 -25.99
C ILE A 323 6.50 -17.57 -26.01
N VAL A 324 6.21 -18.09 -27.21
CA VAL A 324 5.85 -19.48 -27.44
C VAL A 324 7.06 -20.21 -28.01
N LYS A 325 7.59 -21.18 -27.29
CA LYS A 325 8.75 -22.00 -27.71
C LYS A 325 8.31 -23.28 -28.39
N GLU A 326 9.12 -23.75 -29.32
CA GLU A 326 8.90 -25.09 -29.89
C GLU A 326 9.03 -26.17 -28.81
N ARG A 327 8.18 -27.18 -28.88
CA ARG A 327 8.32 -28.38 -28.05
C ARG A 327 9.54 -29.13 -28.54
N GLY A 328 10.63 -29.11 -27.78
CA GLY A 328 11.84 -29.87 -28.18
C GLY A 328 11.49 -31.32 -28.52
N LYS A 329 11.92 -31.77 -29.70
CA LYS A 329 11.85 -33.20 -30.03
C LYS A 329 12.66 -33.95 -28.98
N ARG A 330 12.03 -34.88 -28.26
CA ARG A 330 12.71 -35.86 -27.42
C ARG A 330 13.46 -36.87 -28.31
#